data_2a9687b0eb94e99f8c408f2493159d61
#
_entry.id   2a9687b0eb94e99f8c408f2493159d61
#
_cell.length_a   1.000
_cell.length_b   1.000
_cell.length_c   1.000
_cell.angle_alpha   90.00
_cell.angle_beta   90.00
_cell.angle_gamma   90.00
#
_symmetry.space_group_name_H-M   'P 1'
#
loop_
_entity.id
_entity.type
_entity.pdbx_description
1 polymer ?
#
loop_
_entity_poly.entity_id
_entity_poly.type
_entity_poly.pdbx_seq_one_letter_code
_entity_poly.pdbx_strand_id
1 'polypeptide(L)'
;MARPLLLSGGPIYVPPRQAAAVGHAVAGVADDKSGPAYQRRTWDALRASITGHVNKATPANIRHVLPELLAENLVRGRGLLCRALLKSQAACPAFTDVFAAIAAVVNSKIPAVGRLLLVRLVVRLRRAHVTGDKHQLAAAAMFVAHLVNQGVAHELLALELVEMLLAEPTDDGVEVAVGVVTECGACPREVDAVFDALRSILVDADVDRRIGFLIEGLFAVRRTQFRGHPPVRPELDLVEQEDQFTHQIETPLEDSHVKQLDPETHLDVFKPSATFLQDEAAYEDLKRSMLGDDGEHIEESEPNDDDDDFHREDMEMEVIKDETATNLINLRRTIYQTIMSSAGAEEAGHKLLSIVRPGQEAELCAMLVECCKQERASSNTRFHGQLGQRLCRISRAYQAGFEACFARCYAAAHRIGTDELRAAAGL
;
A
#
# COMPACT_ATOMS: atom_id res chain seq x y z
N MET A 1 2.02 -32.46 54.51
CA MET A 1 1.10 -32.42 53.34
C MET A 1 1.56 -31.28 52.41
N ALA A 2 2.33 -31.60 51.38
CA ALA A 2 2.85 -30.66 50.40
C ALA A 2 1.92 -30.65 49.17
N ARG A 3 1.48 -29.44 48.77
CA ARG A 3 0.72 -29.20 47.56
C ARG A 3 1.69 -29.19 46.35
N PRO A 4 1.37 -29.82 45.21
CA PRO A 4 2.17 -29.69 44.02
C PRO A 4 1.85 -28.38 43.29
N LEU A 5 2.92 -27.69 42.86
CA LEU A 5 2.89 -26.53 41.97
C LEU A 5 2.52 -26.96 40.54
N LEU A 6 1.40 -26.49 40.04
CA LEU A 6 1.01 -26.60 38.62
C LEU A 6 1.82 -25.59 37.82
N LEU A 7 2.75 -26.08 37.01
CA LEU A 7 3.41 -25.31 35.96
C LEU A 7 2.42 -25.12 34.80
N SER A 8 1.99 -23.89 34.59
CA SER A 8 1.23 -23.47 33.39
C SER A 8 2.16 -23.47 32.17
N GLY A 9 2.06 -24.48 31.32
CA GLY A 9 2.74 -24.53 30.03
C GLY A 9 2.10 -23.53 29.07
N GLY A 10 2.78 -22.43 28.78
CA GLY A 10 2.45 -21.56 27.64
C GLY A 10 2.76 -22.27 26.31
N PRO A 11 2.15 -21.84 25.19
CA PRO A 11 2.37 -22.46 23.90
C PRO A 11 3.85 -22.33 23.49
N ILE A 12 4.49 -23.47 23.22
CA ILE A 12 5.86 -23.54 22.73
C ILE A 12 5.87 -23.01 21.30
N TYR A 13 6.62 -21.91 21.04
CA TYR A 13 6.87 -21.43 19.70
C TYR A 13 7.71 -22.44 18.91
N VAL A 14 7.17 -22.98 17.81
CA VAL A 14 7.88 -23.86 16.88
C VAL A 14 8.22 -23.03 15.63
N PRO A 15 9.51 -22.86 15.28
CA PRO A 15 9.90 -22.13 14.06
C PRO A 15 9.36 -22.80 12.79
N PRO A 16 9.03 -22.04 11.71
CA PRO A 16 8.40 -22.58 10.51
C PRO A 16 9.12 -23.74 9.82
N ARG A 17 10.46 -23.82 9.94
CA ARG A 17 11.25 -24.93 9.38
C ARG A 17 11.10 -26.25 10.13
N GLN A 18 10.75 -26.22 11.40
CA GLN A 18 10.48 -27.45 12.17
C GLN A 18 9.03 -27.92 12.05
N ALA A 19 8.09 -27.01 11.75
CA ALA A 19 6.71 -27.40 11.45
C ALA A 19 6.59 -28.23 10.16
N ALA A 20 7.45 -28.01 9.18
CA ALA A 20 7.52 -28.83 7.96
C ALA A 20 8.06 -30.26 8.22
N ALA A 21 8.93 -30.44 9.22
CA ALA A 21 9.51 -31.76 9.56
C ALA A 21 8.55 -32.64 10.39
N VAL A 22 7.63 -32.05 11.16
CA VAL A 22 6.60 -32.78 11.94
C VAL A 22 5.42 -33.20 11.06
N GLY A 23 5.23 -32.53 9.90
CA GLY A 23 4.18 -32.87 8.92
C GLY A 23 4.43 -34.17 8.13
N HIS A 24 5.64 -34.73 8.15
CA HIS A 24 5.99 -35.93 7.39
C HIS A 24 5.72 -37.27 8.09
N ALA A 25 5.21 -37.28 9.32
CA ALA A 25 4.94 -38.51 10.05
C ALA A 25 3.48 -39.01 9.97
N VAL A 26 2.60 -38.37 9.18
CA VAL A 26 1.24 -38.84 8.88
C VAL A 26 1.06 -38.95 7.36
N ALA A 27 1.90 -39.74 6.73
CA ALA A 27 1.70 -40.18 5.35
C ALA A 27 0.73 -41.36 5.32
N GLY A 28 -0.52 -41.11 4.88
CA GLY A 28 -1.47 -42.22 4.72
C GLY A 28 -2.92 -41.85 4.42
N VAL A 29 -3.30 -40.58 4.47
CA VAL A 29 -4.62 -40.16 3.97
C VAL A 29 -4.36 -39.30 2.73
N ALA A 30 -4.78 -39.78 1.55
CA ALA A 30 -4.83 -38.97 0.34
C ALA A 30 -5.54 -37.66 0.71
N ASP A 31 -4.82 -36.54 0.60
CA ASP A 31 -5.32 -35.21 0.99
C ASP A 31 -6.56 -34.96 0.10
N ASP A 32 -7.74 -35.15 0.66
CA ASP A 32 -8.98 -34.89 -0.06
C ASP A 32 -9.04 -33.41 -0.41
N LYS A 33 -8.66 -33.07 -1.67
CA LYS A 33 -8.61 -31.71 -2.19
C LYS A 33 -9.98 -31.02 -2.18
N SER A 34 -11.08 -31.78 -1.98
CA SER A 34 -12.44 -31.28 -1.81
C SER A 34 -12.79 -30.98 -0.34
N GLY A 35 -12.03 -31.52 0.61
CA GLY A 35 -12.34 -31.48 2.03
C GLY A 35 -12.24 -30.06 2.63
N PRO A 36 -13.07 -29.74 3.66
CA PRO A 36 -13.09 -28.41 4.29
C PRO A 36 -11.74 -27.99 4.88
N ALA A 37 -10.93 -28.94 5.34
CA ALA A 37 -9.60 -28.69 5.91
C ALA A 37 -8.61 -28.21 4.84
N TYR A 38 -8.64 -28.81 3.66
CA TYR A 38 -7.85 -28.38 2.51
C TYR A 38 -8.29 -26.99 2.03
N GLN A 39 -9.59 -26.78 1.84
CA GLN A 39 -10.15 -25.50 1.46
C GLN A 39 -9.79 -24.38 2.45
N ARG A 40 -9.74 -24.68 3.75
CA ARG A 40 -9.33 -23.72 4.78
C ARG A 40 -7.86 -23.34 4.66
N ARG A 41 -6.98 -24.32 4.44
CA ARG A 41 -5.54 -24.06 4.23
C ARG A 41 -5.30 -23.17 3.00
N THR A 42 -5.96 -23.50 1.88
CA THR A 42 -5.86 -22.69 0.64
C THR A 42 -6.43 -21.30 0.82
N TRP A 43 -7.51 -21.13 1.61
CA TRP A 43 -8.06 -19.82 1.94
C TRP A 43 -7.09 -18.97 2.76
N ASP A 44 -6.46 -19.55 3.77
CA ASP A 44 -5.49 -18.85 4.62
C ASP A 44 -4.22 -18.50 3.82
N ALA A 45 -3.78 -19.37 2.90
CA ALA A 45 -2.70 -19.09 1.96
C ALA A 45 -3.05 -17.93 1.00
N LEU A 46 -4.23 -18.00 0.36
CA LEU A 46 -4.75 -16.95 -0.52
C LEU A 46 -4.80 -15.60 0.19
N ARG A 47 -5.29 -15.56 1.42
CA ARG A 47 -5.34 -14.34 2.23
C ARG A 47 -3.94 -13.78 2.50
N ALA A 48 -2.98 -14.64 2.83
CA ALA A 48 -1.60 -14.22 3.10
C ALA A 48 -0.93 -13.69 1.82
N SER A 49 -1.11 -14.37 0.70
CA SER A 49 -0.57 -14.00 -0.61
C SER A 49 -1.14 -12.66 -1.08
N ILE A 50 -2.46 -12.49 -1.14
CA ILE A 50 -3.11 -11.23 -1.52
C ILE A 50 -2.61 -10.07 -0.64
N THR A 51 -2.55 -10.28 0.68
CA THR A 51 -2.08 -9.23 1.59
C THR A 51 -0.61 -8.91 1.35
N GLY A 52 0.21 -9.91 1.06
CA GLY A 52 1.62 -9.75 0.72
C GLY A 52 1.81 -8.92 -0.55
N HIS A 53 1.09 -9.26 -1.64
CA HIS A 53 1.15 -8.53 -2.91
C HIS A 53 0.71 -7.08 -2.76
N VAL A 54 -0.41 -6.81 -2.09
CA VAL A 54 -0.90 -5.44 -1.85
C VAL A 54 0.11 -4.63 -1.04
N ASN A 55 0.72 -5.21 0.00
CA ASN A 55 1.65 -4.50 0.87
C ASN A 55 3.03 -4.24 0.24
N LYS A 56 3.48 -5.08 -0.71
CA LYS A 56 4.78 -4.90 -1.38
C LYS A 56 4.71 -3.98 -2.60
N ALA A 57 3.50 -3.64 -3.07
CA ALA A 57 3.31 -2.83 -4.26
C ALA A 57 3.83 -1.39 -4.07
N THR A 58 4.58 -0.93 -5.06
CA THR A 58 5.13 0.43 -5.17
C THR A 58 5.02 0.90 -6.61
N PRO A 59 5.14 2.20 -6.93
CA PRO A 59 5.14 2.66 -8.32
C PRO A 59 6.20 1.98 -9.20
N ALA A 60 7.35 1.64 -8.60
CA ALA A 60 8.46 1.03 -9.34
C ALA A 60 8.26 -0.45 -9.68
N ASN A 61 7.53 -1.21 -8.82
CA ASN A 61 7.40 -2.66 -8.98
C ASN A 61 5.98 -3.13 -9.32
N ILE A 62 5.01 -2.22 -9.42
CA ILE A 62 3.59 -2.56 -9.62
C ILE A 62 3.37 -3.47 -10.84
N ARG A 63 4.12 -3.24 -11.93
CA ARG A 63 4.04 -4.03 -13.17
C ARG A 63 4.43 -5.49 -12.98
N HIS A 64 5.31 -5.80 -12.03
CA HIS A 64 5.69 -7.17 -11.66
C HIS A 64 4.74 -7.79 -10.63
N VAL A 65 4.23 -6.97 -9.70
CA VAL A 65 3.31 -7.44 -8.65
C VAL A 65 1.93 -7.79 -9.20
N LEU A 66 1.45 -7.08 -10.24
CA LEU A 66 0.12 -7.29 -10.78
C LEU A 66 -0.09 -8.68 -11.41
N PRO A 67 0.81 -9.22 -12.26
CA PRO A 67 0.67 -10.58 -12.75
C PRO A 67 0.64 -11.64 -11.63
N GLU A 68 1.49 -11.48 -10.59
CA GLU A 68 1.50 -12.37 -9.43
C GLU A 68 0.17 -12.29 -8.66
N LEU A 69 -0.38 -11.10 -8.50
CA LEU A 69 -1.69 -10.89 -7.86
C LEU A 69 -2.84 -11.49 -8.70
N LEU A 70 -2.81 -11.31 -10.03
CA LEU A 70 -3.80 -11.88 -10.94
C LEU A 70 -3.66 -13.40 -11.10
N ALA A 71 -2.54 -13.98 -10.72
CA ALA A 71 -2.38 -15.43 -10.65
C ALA A 71 -3.15 -16.05 -9.47
N GLU A 72 -3.46 -15.26 -8.43
CA GLU A 72 -4.24 -15.69 -7.29
C GLU A 72 -5.75 -15.68 -7.61
N ASN A 73 -6.52 -16.61 -7.04
CA ASN A 73 -7.98 -16.68 -7.28
C ASN A 73 -8.73 -15.48 -6.67
N LEU A 74 -8.75 -14.36 -7.43
CA LEU A 74 -9.37 -13.11 -7.01
C LEU A 74 -10.91 -13.14 -7.03
N VAL A 75 -11.53 -14.07 -7.74
CA VAL A 75 -12.99 -14.28 -7.71
C VAL A 75 -13.40 -14.80 -6.33
N ARG A 76 -12.69 -15.83 -5.85
CA ARG A 76 -12.86 -16.37 -4.50
C ARG A 76 -12.37 -15.38 -3.45
N GLY A 77 -11.23 -14.74 -3.69
CA GLY A 77 -10.56 -13.81 -2.79
C GLY A 77 -11.05 -12.36 -2.89
N ARG A 78 -12.14 -12.05 -3.61
CA ARG A 78 -12.58 -10.66 -3.84
C ARG A 78 -12.79 -9.86 -2.55
N GLY A 79 -13.38 -10.48 -1.54
CA GLY A 79 -13.55 -9.84 -0.22
C GLY A 79 -12.22 -9.56 0.47
N LEU A 80 -11.28 -10.53 0.40
CA LEU A 80 -9.95 -10.41 0.98
C LEU A 80 -9.14 -9.30 0.32
N LEU A 81 -9.21 -9.17 -1.01
CA LEU A 81 -8.52 -8.12 -1.76
C LEU A 81 -9.08 -6.74 -1.41
N CYS A 82 -10.41 -6.55 -1.45
CA CYS A 82 -11.02 -5.28 -1.06
C CYS A 82 -10.65 -4.89 0.37
N ARG A 83 -10.66 -5.85 1.29
CA ARG A 83 -10.25 -5.61 2.68
C ARG A 83 -8.77 -5.26 2.80
N ALA A 84 -7.89 -5.93 2.05
CA ALA A 84 -6.45 -5.63 2.04
C ALA A 84 -6.19 -4.22 1.51
N LEU A 85 -6.78 -3.85 0.37
CA LEU A 85 -6.65 -2.50 -0.22
C LEU A 85 -7.13 -1.41 0.75
N LEU A 86 -8.34 -1.54 1.30
CA LEU A 86 -8.89 -0.56 2.24
C LEU A 86 -8.05 -0.43 3.52
N LYS A 87 -7.51 -1.54 4.03
CA LYS A 87 -6.68 -1.53 5.23
C LYS A 87 -5.30 -0.93 4.97
N SER A 88 -4.66 -1.31 3.87
CA SER A 88 -3.32 -0.83 3.51
C SER A 88 -3.35 0.66 3.14
N GLN A 89 -4.37 1.10 2.41
CA GLN A 89 -4.58 2.51 2.05
C GLN A 89 -4.77 3.37 3.30
N ALA A 90 -5.60 2.96 4.25
CA ALA A 90 -5.80 3.71 5.48
C ALA A 90 -4.55 3.75 6.38
N ALA A 91 -3.71 2.71 6.32
CA ALA A 91 -2.44 2.68 7.06
C ALA A 91 -1.33 3.52 6.38
N CYS A 92 -1.37 3.63 5.05
CA CYS A 92 -0.36 4.32 4.25
C CYS A 92 -1.02 5.21 3.18
N PRO A 93 -1.64 6.35 3.54
CA PRO A 93 -2.34 7.22 2.60
C PRO A 93 -1.47 7.77 1.46
N ALA A 94 -0.16 7.87 1.68
CA ALA A 94 0.80 8.33 0.65
C ALA A 94 0.91 7.39 -0.57
N PHE A 95 0.40 6.16 -0.48
CA PHE A 95 0.38 5.19 -1.57
C PHE A 95 -1.03 4.96 -2.12
N THR A 96 -1.96 5.88 -1.87
CA THR A 96 -3.36 5.76 -2.31
C THR A 96 -3.46 5.59 -3.83
N ASP A 97 -2.64 6.28 -4.59
CA ASP A 97 -2.53 6.17 -6.05
C ASP A 97 -2.11 4.77 -6.52
N VAL A 98 -1.15 4.13 -5.82
CA VAL A 98 -0.73 2.74 -6.11
C VAL A 98 -1.88 1.76 -5.86
N PHE A 99 -2.59 1.92 -4.74
CA PHE A 99 -3.73 1.06 -4.43
C PHE A 99 -4.90 1.28 -5.41
N ALA A 100 -5.10 2.51 -5.89
CA ALA A 100 -6.08 2.81 -6.92
C ALA A 100 -5.69 2.19 -8.28
N ALA A 101 -4.41 2.20 -8.64
CA ALA A 101 -3.91 1.54 -9.86
C ALA A 101 -4.10 0.02 -9.80
N ILE A 102 -3.81 -0.63 -8.65
CA ILE A 102 -4.12 -2.06 -8.45
C ILE A 102 -5.62 -2.31 -8.64
N ALA A 103 -6.45 -1.48 -8.01
CA ALA A 103 -7.90 -1.61 -8.13
C ALA A 103 -8.38 -1.45 -9.58
N ALA A 104 -7.81 -0.51 -10.35
CA ALA A 104 -8.14 -0.27 -11.75
C ALA A 104 -7.82 -1.48 -12.63
N VAL A 105 -6.61 -2.05 -12.50
CA VAL A 105 -6.21 -3.24 -13.27
C VAL A 105 -7.07 -4.46 -12.93
N VAL A 106 -7.35 -4.69 -11.64
CA VAL A 106 -8.25 -5.80 -11.25
C VAL A 106 -9.68 -5.54 -11.73
N ASN A 107 -10.14 -4.29 -11.67
CA ASN A 107 -11.48 -3.90 -12.12
C ASN A 107 -11.66 -4.10 -13.63
N SER A 108 -10.66 -3.81 -14.45
CA SER A 108 -10.72 -4.03 -15.91
C SER A 108 -10.89 -5.51 -16.27
N LYS A 109 -10.37 -6.41 -15.44
CA LYS A 109 -10.46 -7.87 -15.66
C LYS A 109 -11.63 -8.51 -14.90
N ILE A 110 -11.93 -8.03 -13.69
CA ILE A 110 -12.99 -8.56 -12.81
C ILE A 110 -13.81 -7.39 -12.22
N PRO A 111 -14.76 -6.81 -12.98
CA PRO A 111 -15.52 -5.63 -12.55
C PRO A 111 -16.26 -5.78 -11.21
N ALA A 112 -16.65 -7.01 -10.86
CA ALA A 112 -17.29 -7.29 -9.57
C ALA A 112 -16.42 -6.91 -8.36
N VAL A 113 -15.09 -6.96 -8.48
CA VAL A 113 -14.15 -6.55 -7.42
C VAL A 113 -14.16 -5.04 -7.26
N GLY A 114 -14.10 -4.27 -8.36
CA GLY A 114 -14.17 -2.82 -8.33
C GLY A 114 -15.46 -2.30 -7.72
N ARG A 115 -16.60 -2.90 -8.12
CA ARG A 115 -17.91 -2.57 -7.53
C ARG A 115 -17.94 -2.83 -6.02
N LEU A 116 -17.48 -4.00 -5.57
CA LEU A 116 -17.45 -4.35 -4.15
C LEU A 116 -16.55 -3.40 -3.36
N LEU A 117 -15.37 -3.04 -3.92
CA LEU A 117 -14.46 -2.08 -3.30
C LEU A 117 -15.13 -0.73 -3.10
N LEU A 118 -15.82 -0.21 -4.13
CA LEU A 118 -16.53 1.07 -4.06
C LEU A 118 -17.66 1.06 -3.05
N VAL A 119 -18.49 0.00 -3.02
CA VAL A 119 -19.56 -0.14 -2.02
C VAL A 119 -18.99 -0.09 -0.60
N ARG A 120 -17.94 -0.85 -0.34
CA ARG A 120 -17.26 -0.87 0.98
C ARG A 120 -16.66 0.48 1.35
N LEU A 121 -16.09 1.17 0.36
CA LEU A 121 -15.49 2.49 0.54
C LEU A 121 -16.55 3.55 0.87
N VAL A 122 -17.68 3.58 0.16
CA VAL A 122 -18.81 4.49 0.41
C VAL A 122 -19.38 4.29 1.81
N VAL A 123 -19.62 3.03 2.21
CA VAL A 123 -20.11 2.72 3.56
C VAL A 123 -19.12 3.19 4.63
N ARG A 124 -17.81 2.98 4.41
CA ARG A 124 -16.77 3.43 5.33
C ARG A 124 -16.68 4.95 5.41
N LEU A 125 -16.72 5.64 4.27
CA LEU A 125 -16.70 7.08 4.15
C LEU A 125 -17.86 7.72 4.91
N ARG A 126 -19.07 7.25 4.65
CA ARG A 126 -20.27 7.75 5.33
C ARG A 126 -20.21 7.53 6.83
N ARG A 127 -19.73 6.36 7.27
CA ARG A 127 -19.53 6.09 8.70
C ARG A 127 -18.54 7.07 9.32
N ALA A 128 -17.39 7.30 8.66
CA ALA A 128 -16.37 8.24 9.15
C ALA A 128 -16.92 9.67 9.25
N HIS A 129 -17.72 10.09 8.28
CA HIS A 129 -18.39 11.40 8.29
C HIS A 129 -19.35 11.54 9.49
N VAL A 130 -20.26 10.57 9.70
CA VAL A 130 -21.23 10.58 10.81
C VAL A 130 -20.56 10.51 12.18
N THR A 131 -19.43 9.78 12.29
CA THR A 131 -18.69 9.67 13.57
C THR A 131 -17.73 10.82 13.81
N GLY A 132 -17.51 11.72 12.85
CA GLY A 132 -16.54 12.79 12.93
C GLY A 132 -15.07 12.31 12.96
N ASP A 133 -14.78 11.10 12.42
CA ASP A 133 -13.41 10.57 12.34
C ASP A 133 -12.71 11.17 11.12
N LYS A 134 -12.06 12.33 11.32
CA LYS A 134 -11.32 13.07 10.29
C LYS A 134 -10.31 12.19 9.54
N HIS A 135 -9.55 11.37 10.27
CA HIS A 135 -8.49 10.57 9.65
C HIS A 135 -9.06 9.52 8.69
N GLN A 136 -10.11 8.81 9.12
CA GLN A 136 -10.79 7.83 8.28
C GLN A 136 -11.54 8.51 7.12
N LEU A 137 -12.15 9.67 7.36
CA LEU A 137 -12.84 10.45 6.35
C LEU A 137 -11.87 10.90 5.26
N ALA A 138 -10.76 11.53 5.62
CA ALA A 138 -9.74 11.98 4.69
C ALA A 138 -9.15 10.81 3.88
N ALA A 139 -8.80 9.71 4.55
CA ALA A 139 -8.26 8.53 3.87
C ALA A 139 -9.25 7.95 2.85
N ALA A 140 -10.54 7.80 3.23
CA ALA A 140 -11.56 7.27 2.34
C ALA A 140 -11.88 8.22 1.18
N ALA A 141 -11.96 9.53 1.45
CA ALA A 141 -12.21 10.54 0.44
C ALA A 141 -11.11 10.62 -0.62
N MET A 142 -9.84 10.58 -0.18
CA MET A 142 -8.69 10.54 -1.10
C MET A 142 -8.70 9.25 -1.94
N PHE A 143 -9.12 8.13 -1.38
CA PHE A 143 -9.22 6.90 -2.17
C PHE A 143 -10.32 6.99 -3.23
N VAL A 144 -11.47 7.61 -2.93
CA VAL A 144 -12.50 7.93 -3.94
C VAL A 144 -11.91 8.78 -5.06
N ALA A 145 -11.20 9.88 -4.74
CA ALA A 145 -10.59 10.76 -5.73
C ALA A 145 -9.65 10.00 -6.68
N HIS A 146 -8.76 9.18 -6.16
CA HIS A 146 -7.85 8.40 -6.99
C HIS A 146 -8.55 7.29 -7.79
N LEU A 147 -9.65 6.69 -7.28
CA LEU A 147 -10.45 5.73 -8.04
C LEU A 147 -11.24 6.40 -9.17
N VAL A 148 -11.66 7.67 -9.00
CA VAL A 148 -12.22 8.48 -10.08
C VAL A 148 -11.16 8.78 -11.14
N ASN A 149 -9.98 9.21 -10.74
CA ASN A 149 -8.86 9.47 -11.65
C ASN A 149 -8.47 8.23 -12.47
N GLN A 150 -8.57 7.04 -11.89
CA GLN A 150 -8.29 5.76 -12.55
C GLN A 150 -9.49 5.20 -13.35
N GLY A 151 -10.59 5.92 -13.47
CA GLY A 151 -11.78 5.49 -14.21
C GLY A 151 -12.55 4.32 -13.58
N VAL A 152 -12.26 3.94 -12.33
CA VAL A 152 -13.00 2.89 -11.62
C VAL A 152 -14.33 3.40 -11.08
N ALA A 153 -14.36 4.62 -10.55
CA ALA A 153 -15.55 5.29 -10.06
C ALA A 153 -15.96 6.44 -11.00
N HIS A 154 -17.26 6.63 -11.15
CA HIS A 154 -17.78 7.76 -11.92
C HIS A 154 -17.53 9.09 -11.18
N GLU A 155 -17.25 10.16 -11.91
CA GLU A 155 -16.97 11.50 -11.36
C GLU A 155 -18.07 12.05 -10.44
N LEU A 156 -19.32 11.67 -10.67
CA LEU A 156 -20.45 12.06 -9.83
C LEU A 156 -20.26 11.68 -8.35
N LEU A 157 -19.58 10.56 -8.07
CA LEU A 157 -19.33 10.15 -6.69
C LEU A 157 -18.41 11.14 -5.95
N ALA A 158 -17.41 11.71 -6.65
CA ALA A 158 -16.55 12.74 -6.07
C ALA A 158 -17.28 14.06 -5.89
N LEU A 159 -18.17 14.44 -6.82
CA LEU A 159 -19.00 15.64 -6.71
C LEU A 159 -19.97 15.53 -5.53
N GLU A 160 -20.73 14.45 -5.42
CA GLU A 160 -21.64 14.18 -4.29
C GLU A 160 -20.89 14.19 -2.94
N LEU A 161 -19.66 13.62 -2.92
CA LEU A 161 -18.82 13.65 -1.73
C LEU A 161 -18.48 15.10 -1.32
N VAL A 162 -18.03 15.91 -2.27
CA VAL A 162 -17.67 17.31 -2.00
C VAL A 162 -18.92 18.11 -1.58
N GLU A 163 -20.05 17.94 -2.26
CA GLU A 163 -21.31 18.57 -1.90
C GLU A 163 -21.75 18.21 -0.47
N MET A 164 -21.66 16.93 -0.09
CA MET A 164 -21.95 16.47 1.26
C MET A 164 -21.06 17.15 2.31
N LEU A 165 -19.76 17.30 2.02
CA LEU A 165 -18.80 17.91 2.94
C LEU A 165 -18.97 19.43 3.07
N LEU A 166 -19.47 20.10 2.03
CA LEU A 166 -19.67 21.54 2.00
C LEU A 166 -21.10 21.97 2.39
N ALA A 167 -22.06 21.03 2.48
CA ALA A 167 -23.46 21.32 2.88
C ALA A 167 -23.55 21.83 4.33
N GLU A 168 -22.76 21.23 5.24
CA GLU A 168 -22.59 21.69 6.61
C GLU A 168 -21.08 21.90 6.84
N PRO A 169 -20.53 23.07 6.49
CA PRO A 169 -19.10 23.29 6.45
C PRO A 169 -18.48 23.24 7.86
N THR A 170 -17.62 22.27 8.07
CA THR A 170 -16.73 22.18 9.23
C THR A 170 -15.29 22.33 8.75
N ASP A 171 -14.39 22.80 9.61
CA ASP A 171 -12.98 22.94 9.24
C ASP A 171 -12.40 21.65 8.65
N ASP A 172 -12.72 20.50 9.26
CA ASP A 172 -12.26 19.19 8.80
C ASP A 172 -12.91 18.78 7.48
N GLY A 173 -14.22 19.02 7.33
CA GLY A 173 -14.96 18.73 6.10
C GLY A 173 -14.43 19.54 4.91
N VAL A 174 -14.22 20.84 5.11
CA VAL A 174 -13.69 21.74 4.07
C VAL A 174 -12.26 21.36 3.70
N GLU A 175 -11.41 21.03 4.67
CA GLU A 175 -10.03 20.56 4.40
C GLU A 175 -10.04 19.30 3.52
N VAL A 176 -10.89 18.32 3.84
CA VAL A 176 -11.03 17.09 3.05
C VAL A 176 -11.59 17.39 1.65
N ALA A 177 -12.60 18.26 1.54
CA ALA A 177 -13.16 18.66 0.25
C ALA A 177 -12.11 19.33 -0.64
N VAL A 178 -11.32 20.27 -0.09
CA VAL A 178 -10.20 20.92 -0.81
C VAL A 178 -9.19 19.89 -1.28
N GLY A 179 -8.85 18.90 -0.45
CA GLY A 179 -7.95 17.79 -0.82
C GLY A 179 -8.50 16.99 -2.01
N VAL A 180 -9.75 16.55 -1.95
CA VAL A 180 -10.42 15.80 -3.03
C VAL A 180 -10.42 16.59 -4.33
N VAL A 181 -10.81 17.87 -4.30
CA VAL A 181 -10.84 18.73 -5.49
C VAL A 181 -9.43 18.99 -6.04
N THR A 182 -8.41 19.05 -5.18
CA THR A 182 -7.02 19.20 -5.63
C THR A 182 -6.57 17.99 -6.44
N GLU A 183 -6.94 16.77 -6.01
CA GLU A 183 -6.52 15.52 -6.66
C GLU A 183 -7.32 15.18 -7.91
N CYS A 184 -8.64 15.39 -7.92
CA CYS A 184 -9.49 15.01 -9.05
C CYS A 184 -10.16 16.20 -9.78
N GLY A 185 -9.87 17.43 -9.41
CA GLY A 185 -10.53 18.62 -9.96
C GLY A 185 -10.25 18.91 -11.44
N ALA A 186 -9.31 18.21 -12.05
CA ALA A 186 -9.10 18.26 -13.49
C ALA A 186 -10.13 17.42 -14.29
N CYS A 187 -10.83 16.48 -13.63
CA CYS A 187 -11.75 15.54 -14.26
C CYS A 187 -13.22 15.96 -14.29
N PRO A 188 -13.82 16.53 -13.22
CA PRO A 188 -15.26 16.78 -13.19
C PRO A 188 -15.70 17.97 -14.08
N ARG A 189 -16.78 17.77 -14.83
CA ARG A 189 -17.36 18.82 -15.70
C ARG A 189 -18.12 19.90 -14.92
N GLU A 190 -18.57 19.62 -13.68
CA GLU A 190 -19.42 20.51 -12.88
C GLU A 190 -18.68 21.10 -11.66
N VAL A 191 -17.37 21.30 -11.77
CA VAL A 191 -16.53 21.84 -10.69
C VAL A 191 -16.88 23.29 -10.33
N ASP A 192 -17.53 24.04 -11.23
CA ASP A 192 -17.84 25.46 -11.01
C ASP A 192 -18.73 25.69 -9.78
N ALA A 193 -19.75 24.86 -9.58
CA ALA A 193 -20.62 24.94 -8.41
C ALA A 193 -19.86 24.72 -7.08
N VAL A 194 -18.89 23.80 -7.08
CA VAL A 194 -18.03 23.55 -5.92
C VAL A 194 -17.17 24.78 -5.57
N PHE A 195 -16.62 25.45 -6.59
CA PHE A 195 -15.85 26.66 -6.37
C PHE A 195 -16.70 27.84 -5.92
N ASP A 196 -17.96 27.92 -6.35
CA ASP A 196 -18.90 28.93 -5.86
C ASP A 196 -19.28 28.66 -4.39
N ALA A 197 -19.49 27.41 -3.99
CA ALA A 197 -19.71 27.03 -2.60
C ALA A 197 -18.50 27.37 -1.72
N LEU A 198 -17.28 27.05 -2.17
CA LEU A 198 -16.05 27.41 -1.45
C LEU A 198 -15.84 28.92 -1.33
N ARG A 199 -16.29 29.70 -2.33
CA ARG A 199 -16.25 31.16 -2.27
C ARG A 199 -17.24 31.71 -1.23
N SER A 200 -18.45 31.15 -1.16
CA SER A 200 -19.43 31.52 -0.13
C SER A 200 -18.92 31.20 1.27
N ILE A 201 -18.27 30.04 1.44
CA ILE A 201 -17.66 29.65 2.72
C ILE A 201 -16.58 30.65 3.17
N LEU A 202 -15.75 31.15 2.26
CA LEU A 202 -14.74 32.16 2.57
C LEU A 202 -15.35 33.49 3.03
N VAL A 203 -16.54 33.83 2.57
CA VAL A 203 -17.20 35.12 2.87
C VAL A 203 -18.10 35.02 4.09
N ASP A 204 -18.86 33.93 4.20
CA ASP A 204 -20.01 33.82 5.11
C ASP A 204 -19.76 32.89 6.29
N ALA A 205 -18.80 31.98 6.23
CA ALA A 205 -18.54 31.01 7.29
C ALA A 205 -17.43 31.47 8.22
N ASP A 206 -17.60 31.17 9.51
CA ASP A 206 -16.56 31.37 10.54
C ASP A 206 -15.59 30.19 10.54
N VAL A 207 -14.87 30.03 9.43
CA VAL A 207 -13.84 28.99 9.28
C VAL A 207 -12.47 29.46 9.77
N ASP A 208 -11.65 28.49 10.27
CA ASP A 208 -10.29 28.78 10.70
C ASP A 208 -9.51 29.46 9.55
N ARG A 209 -8.70 30.45 9.90
CA ARG A 209 -7.80 31.15 8.97
C ARG A 209 -6.95 30.18 8.13
N ARG A 210 -6.54 29.04 8.70
CA ARG A 210 -5.82 27.98 8.01
C ARG A 210 -6.64 27.42 6.84
N ILE A 211 -7.94 27.21 7.04
CA ILE A 211 -8.86 26.71 6.01
C ILE A 211 -9.03 27.76 4.91
N GLY A 212 -9.13 29.03 5.27
CA GLY A 212 -9.14 30.11 4.29
C GLY A 212 -7.94 30.07 3.35
N PHE A 213 -6.72 29.88 3.87
CA PHE A 213 -5.52 29.73 3.04
C PHE A 213 -5.53 28.48 2.16
N LEU A 214 -6.10 27.35 2.62
CA LEU A 214 -6.24 26.15 1.80
C LEU A 214 -7.17 26.39 0.61
N ILE A 215 -8.32 27.06 0.84
CA ILE A 215 -9.27 27.39 -0.23
C ILE A 215 -8.62 28.37 -1.23
N GLU A 216 -7.93 29.42 -0.75
CA GLU A 216 -7.19 30.36 -1.62
C GLU A 216 -6.12 29.65 -2.45
N GLY A 217 -5.41 28.69 -1.84
CA GLY A 217 -4.45 27.84 -2.52
C GLY A 217 -5.10 27.02 -3.65
N LEU A 218 -6.28 26.42 -3.40
CA LEU A 218 -7.03 25.69 -4.41
C LEU A 218 -7.50 26.61 -5.56
N PHE A 219 -7.92 27.85 -5.28
CA PHE A 219 -8.20 28.83 -6.33
C PHE A 219 -6.97 29.16 -7.20
N ALA A 220 -5.77 29.17 -6.60
CA ALA A 220 -4.54 29.36 -7.36
C ALA A 220 -4.25 28.14 -8.26
N VAL A 221 -4.43 26.91 -7.75
CA VAL A 221 -4.31 25.67 -8.53
C VAL A 221 -5.29 25.66 -9.72
N ARG A 222 -6.55 26.05 -9.50
CA ARG A 222 -7.54 26.19 -10.58
C ARG A 222 -7.12 27.18 -11.65
N ARG A 223 -6.59 28.36 -11.26
CA ARG A 223 -6.10 29.36 -12.22
C ARG A 223 -4.99 28.83 -13.11
N THR A 224 -4.16 27.92 -12.61
CA THR A 224 -3.13 27.23 -13.38
C THR A 224 -3.65 26.00 -14.13
N GLN A 225 -4.98 25.76 -14.14
CA GLN A 225 -5.60 24.60 -14.77
C GLN A 225 -5.03 23.27 -14.24
N PHE A 226 -4.83 23.19 -12.92
CA PHE A 226 -4.28 22.02 -12.22
C PHE A 226 -2.89 21.57 -12.76
N ARG A 227 -2.12 22.47 -13.37
CA ARG A 227 -0.75 22.17 -13.79
C ARG A 227 0.10 21.79 -12.59
N GLY A 228 0.76 20.61 -12.69
CA GLY A 228 1.52 20.04 -11.58
C GLY A 228 0.73 19.04 -10.71
N HIS A 229 -0.57 18.87 -10.95
CA HIS A 229 -1.43 17.89 -10.31
C HIS A 229 -2.02 16.95 -11.38
N PRO A 230 -1.22 16.05 -11.99
CA PRO A 230 -1.73 15.11 -12.96
C PRO A 230 -2.68 14.14 -12.25
N PRO A 231 -3.86 13.83 -12.81
CA PRO A 231 -4.83 12.93 -12.19
C PRO A 231 -4.27 11.52 -11.98
N VAL A 232 -3.44 11.04 -12.90
CA VAL A 232 -2.73 9.76 -12.82
C VAL A 232 -1.26 9.97 -13.14
N ARG A 233 -0.38 9.37 -12.35
CA ARG A 233 1.05 9.35 -12.66
C ARG A 233 1.31 8.40 -13.85
N PRO A 234 2.21 8.73 -14.78
CA PRO A 234 2.48 7.88 -15.95
C PRO A 234 2.87 6.43 -15.63
N GLU A 235 3.56 6.22 -14.48
CA GLU A 235 3.95 4.88 -14.03
C GLU A 235 2.76 4.04 -13.56
N LEU A 236 1.66 4.69 -13.18
CA LEU A 236 0.43 4.09 -12.63
C LEU A 236 -0.74 4.10 -13.62
N ASP A 237 -0.54 4.62 -14.81
CA ASP A 237 -1.47 4.54 -15.94
C ASP A 237 -1.27 3.17 -16.63
N LEU A 238 -2.01 2.17 -16.15
CA LEU A 238 -1.82 0.77 -16.49
C LEU A 238 -2.99 0.16 -17.26
N VAL A 239 -4.09 0.91 -17.40
CA VAL A 239 -5.33 0.44 -18.05
C VAL A 239 -5.66 1.37 -19.22
N GLU A 240 -5.70 0.83 -20.43
CA GLU A 240 -6.09 1.59 -21.61
C GLU A 240 -7.56 2.04 -21.51
N GLN A 241 -7.89 3.19 -22.11
CA GLN A 241 -9.24 3.76 -22.02
C GLN A 241 -10.35 2.80 -22.50
N GLU A 242 -10.05 1.96 -23.47
CA GLU A 242 -10.98 0.97 -24.02
C GLU A 242 -11.27 -0.17 -23.03
N ASP A 243 -10.33 -0.49 -22.14
CA ASP A 243 -10.43 -1.53 -21.12
C ASP A 243 -10.97 -1.00 -19.79
N GLN A 244 -11.16 0.30 -19.62
CA GLN A 244 -11.67 0.89 -18.40
C GLN A 244 -13.13 0.54 -18.19
N PHE A 245 -13.45 0.06 -17.00
CA PHE A 245 -14.82 -0.20 -16.57
C PHE A 245 -15.19 0.73 -15.41
N THR A 246 -16.05 1.71 -15.68
CA THR A 246 -16.46 2.71 -14.69
C THR A 246 -17.76 2.30 -14.01
N HIS A 247 -17.76 2.29 -12.68
CA HIS A 247 -18.94 2.01 -11.87
C HIS A 247 -19.63 3.31 -11.47
N GLN A 248 -20.92 3.38 -11.73
CA GLN A 248 -21.80 4.38 -11.16
C GLN A 248 -22.56 3.76 -9.99
N ILE A 249 -22.45 4.36 -8.81
CA ILE A 249 -23.26 4.00 -7.65
C ILE A 249 -24.44 4.97 -7.65
N GLU A 250 -25.62 4.47 -7.98
CA GLU A 250 -26.87 5.26 -8.12
C GLU A 250 -27.47 5.66 -6.76
N THR A 251 -26.66 5.88 -5.76
CA THR A 251 -27.14 6.24 -4.43
C THR A 251 -26.42 7.49 -3.97
N PRO A 252 -27.18 8.59 -3.77
CA PRO A 252 -26.62 9.74 -3.07
C PRO A 252 -26.00 9.28 -1.75
N LEU A 253 -24.97 9.96 -1.30
CA LEU A 253 -24.33 9.68 -0.01
C LEU A 253 -25.28 9.95 1.20
N GLU A 254 -26.58 9.98 0.96
CA GLU A 254 -27.62 10.09 1.98
C GLU A 254 -27.76 8.79 2.80
N ASP A 255 -28.00 8.93 4.08
CA ASP A 255 -28.07 7.83 5.05
C ASP A 255 -29.10 6.75 4.69
N SER A 256 -30.22 7.13 4.07
CA SER A 256 -31.30 6.23 3.67
C SER A 256 -30.85 5.22 2.60
N HIS A 257 -30.01 5.65 1.68
CA HIS A 257 -29.54 4.86 0.54
C HIS A 257 -28.30 4.04 0.88
N VAL A 258 -27.34 4.61 1.63
CA VAL A 258 -26.16 3.89 2.08
C VAL A 258 -26.50 2.66 2.93
N LYS A 259 -27.59 2.71 3.70
CA LYS A 259 -28.09 1.56 4.47
C LYS A 259 -28.60 0.39 3.60
N GLN A 260 -28.89 0.64 2.32
CA GLN A 260 -29.31 -0.41 1.37
C GLN A 260 -28.14 -1.05 0.65
N LEU A 261 -26.92 -0.44 0.73
CA LEU A 261 -25.71 -1.02 0.15
C LEU A 261 -25.25 -2.22 0.99
N ASP A 262 -25.10 -3.38 0.36
CA ASP A 262 -24.52 -4.56 1.00
C ASP A 262 -23.01 -4.59 0.77
N PRO A 263 -22.17 -4.37 1.81
CA PRO A 263 -20.73 -4.47 1.70
C PRO A 263 -20.20 -5.91 1.61
N GLU A 264 -21.08 -6.91 1.53
CA GLU A 264 -20.78 -8.33 1.41
C GLU A 264 -19.66 -8.78 2.38
N THR A 265 -19.73 -8.39 3.64
CA THR A 265 -18.68 -8.69 4.65
C THR A 265 -18.53 -10.19 4.92
N HIS A 266 -19.54 -10.99 4.56
CA HIS A 266 -19.50 -12.45 4.63
C HIS A 266 -18.39 -13.05 3.74
N LEU A 267 -17.94 -12.35 2.70
CA LEU A 267 -16.83 -12.75 1.82
C LEU A 267 -15.45 -12.64 2.48
N ASP A 268 -15.35 -12.01 3.64
CA ASP A 268 -14.09 -11.90 4.40
C ASP A 268 -13.84 -13.12 5.29
N VAL A 269 -14.84 -13.99 5.41
CA VAL A 269 -14.82 -15.15 6.30
C VAL A 269 -14.84 -16.44 5.48
N PHE A 270 -13.98 -17.39 5.86
CA PHE A 270 -13.94 -18.69 5.22
C PHE A 270 -15.30 -19.41 5.33
N LYS A 271 -15.79 -19.88 4.18
CA LYS A 271 -16.92 -20.81 4.09
C LYS A 271 -16.53 -21.95 3.15
N PRO A 272 -16.72 -23.21 3.53
CA PRO A 272 -16.49 -24.34 2.63
C PRO A 272 -17.50 -24.30 1.49
N SER A 273 -17.03 -24.54 0.25
CA SER A 273 -17.86 -24.66 -0.95
C SER A 273 -17.92 -26.10 -1.42
N ALA A 274 -19.09 -26.54 -1.82
CA ALA A 274 -19.27 -27.84 -2.47
C ALA A 274 -18.73 -27.84 -3.91
N THR A 275 -18.68 -26.67 -4.55
CA THR A 275 -18.21 -26.46 -5.93
C THR A 275 -16.75 -26.02 -6.00
N PHE A 276 -16.00 -26.13 -4.90
CA PHE A 276 -14.63 -25.60 -4.77
C PHE A 276 -13.72 -25.97 -5.95
N LEU A 277 -13.66 -27.24 -6.34
CA LEU A 277 -12.79 -27.69 -7.43
C LEU A 277 -13.23 -27.15 -8.81
N GLN A 278 -14.54 -26.97 -9.00
CA GLN A 278 -15.08 -26.38 -10.23
C GLN A 278 -14.78 -24.88 -10.27
N ASP A 279 -14.92 -24.18 -9.14
CA ASP A 279 -14.64 -22.74 -9.01
C ASP A 279 -13.15 -22.45 -9.23
N GLU A 280 -12.25 -23.31 -8.72
CA GLU A 280 -10.80 -23.19 -8.95
C GLU A 280 -10.45 -23.44 -10.42
N ALA A 281 -11.04 -24.48 -11.06
CA ALA A 281 -10.84 -24.76 -12.48
C ALA A 281 -11.32 -23.60 -13.37
N ALA A 282 -12.51 -23.06 -13.08
CA ALA A 282 -13.04 -21.89 -13.80
C ALA A 282 -12.15 -20.66 -13.66
N TYR A 283 -11.50 -20.48 -12.48
CA TYR A 283 -10.55 -19.40 -12.31
C TYR A 283 -9.26 -19.63 -13.10
N GLU A 284 -8.75 -20.85 -13.19
CA GLU A 284 -7.56 -21.15 -14.01
C GLU A 284 -7.81 -20.86 -15.50
N ASP A 285 -9.02 -21.11 -16.01
CA ASP A 285 -9.39 -20.69 -17.38
C ASP A 285 -9.46 -19.18 -17.52
N LEU A 286 -10.05 -18.47 -16.55
CA LEU A 286 -10.09 -17.01 -16.52
C LEU A 286 -8.67 -16.40 -16.44
N LYS A 287 -7.82 -16.94 -15.60
CA LYS A 287 -6.42 -16.53 -15.44
C LYS A 287 -5.65 -16.66 -16.76
N ARG A 288 -5.81 -17.77 -17.47
CA ARG A 288 -5.20 -17.99 -18.80
C ARG A 288 -5.68 -16.94 -19.80
N SER A 289 -6.95 -16.59 -19.77
CA SER A 289 -7.50 -15.50 -20.59
C SER A 289 -6.96 -14.11 -20.21
N MET A 290 -6.68 -13.84 -18.93
CA MET A 290 -6.20 -12.53 -18.44
C MET A 290 -4.71 -12.30 -18.68
N LEU A 291 -3.90 -13.35 -18.49
CA LEU A 291 -2.43 -13.27 -18.54
C LEU A 291 -1.85 -13.61 -19.92
N GLY A 292 -2.68 -14.10 -20.87
CA GLY A 292 -2.24 -14.63 -22.14
C GLY A 292 -1.83 -16.11 -22.05
N ASP A 293 -1.74 -16.76 -23.19
CA ASP A 293 -1.35 -18.17 -23.32
C ASP A 293 0.18 -18.33 -23.41
N ASP A 294 0.94 -17.48 -22.71
CA ASP A 294 2.40 -17.61 -22.59
C ASP A 294 2.77 -18.74 -21.60
N GLY A 295 1.89 -19.73 -21.49
CA GLY A 295 2.16 -20.99 -20.82
C GLY A 295 2.86 -21.93 -21.80
N GLU A 296 4.16 -21.78 -21.99
CA GLU A 296 4.98 -22.87 -22.51
C GLU A 296 4.66 -24.14 -21.73
N HIS A 297 4.02 -25.09 -22.42
CA HIS A 297 4.07 -26.48 -22.09
C HIS A 297 5.54 -26.87 -21.98
N ILE A 298 6.05 -26.96 -20.77
CA ILE A 298 7.25 -27.73 -20.51
C ILE A 298 6.79 -29.19 -20.70
N GLU A 299 6.82 -29.65 -21.96
CA GLU A 299 6.96 -31.08 -22.24
C GLU A 299 8.31 -31.48 -21.68
N GLU A 300 8.30 -32.41 -20.72
CA GLU A 300 9.48 -33.15 -20.28
C GLU A 300 10.11 -33.82 -21.52
N SER A 301 11.01 -33.11 -22.19
CA SER A 301 11.95 -33.72 -23.12
C SER A 301 13.24 -33.96 -22.37
N GLU A 302 13.65 -35.24 -22.36
CA GLU A 302 14.90 -35.73 -21.81
C GLU A 302 16.10 -34.90 -22.31
N PRO A 303 17.15 -34.71 -21.47
CA PRO A 303 18.28 -33.84 -21.80
C PRO A 303 19.14 -34.46 -22.89
N ASN A 304 19.17 -33.81 -24.06
CA ASN A 304 20.32 -33.94 -24.93
C ASN A 304 21.39 -32.96 -24.47
N ASP A 305 22.48 -33.52 -23.95
CA ASP A 305 23.74 -32.81 -23.76
C ASP A 305 24.22 -32.28 -25.11
N ASP A 306 24.34 -30.97 -25.21
CA ASP A 306 25.48 -30.23 -25.82
C ASP A 306 25.03 -28.77 -26.10
N ASP A 307 25.86 -27.82 -25.59
CA ASP A 307 25.93 -26.40 -25.94
C ASP A 307 24.78 -25.48 -25.48
N ASP A 308 24.80 -25.04 -24.17
CA ASP A 308 24.27 -23.70 -23.78
C ASP A 308 24.79 -23.23 -22.41
N ASP A 309 26.13 -23.09 -22.27
CA ASP A 309 26.71 -22.61 -21.01
C ASP A 309 26.82 -21.06 -20.91
N PHE A 310 26.39 -20.32 -21.95
CA PHE A 310 26.56 -18.85 -22.00
C PHE A 310 25.32 -18.03 -21.59
N HIS A 311 24.11 -18.61 -21.67
CA HIS A 311 22.88 -17.89 -21.30
C HIS A 311 22.42 -18.13 -19.86
N ARG A 312 22.98 -19.12 -19.18
CA ARG A 312 22.58 -19.47 -17.80
C ARG A 312 23.19 -18.54 -16.76
N GLU A 313 24.41 -18.05 -17.00
CA GLU A 313 25.07 -17.10 -16.09
C GLU A 313 24.42 -15.71 -16.10
N ASP A 314 23.88 -15.25 -17.23
CA ASP A 314 23.21 -13.94 -17.33
C ASP A 314 21.83 -13.95 -16.67
N MET A 315 21.06 -15.03 -16.77
CA MET A 315 19.75 -15.16 -16.08
C MET A 315 19.90 -15.36 -14.57
N GLU A 316 20.89 -16.14 -14.11
CA GLU A 316 21.17 -16.28 -12.67
C GLU A 316 21.69 -14.97 -12.07
N MET A 317 22.44 -14.16 -12.82
CA MET A 317 22.92 -12.84 -12.39
C MET A 317 21.79 -11.80 -12.34
N GLU A 318 20.78 -11.88 -13.20
CA GLU A 318 19.62 -10.98 -13.21
C GLU A 318 18.64 -11.30 -12.07
N VAL A 319 18.39 -12.59 -11.80
CA VAL A 319 17.59 -13.06 -10.64
C VAL A 319 18.29 -12.72 -9.32
N ILE A 320 19.61 -12.88 -9.23
CA ILE A 320 20.39 -12.51 -8.04
C ILE A 320 20.40 -10.99 -7.84
N LYS A 321 20.43 -10.18 -8.90
CA LYS A 321 20.30 -8.72 -8.82
C LYS A 321 18.92 -8.29 -8.32
N ASP A 322 17.86 -8.94 -8.76
CA ASP A 322 16.48 -8.61 -8.33
C ASP A 322 16.24 -9.01 -6.87
N GLU A 323 16.71 -10.17 -6.42
CA GLU A 323 16.63 -10.55 -5.00
C GLU A 323 17.43 -9.63 -4.08
N THR A 324 18.62 -9.20 -4.51
CA THR A 324 19.45 -8.27 -3.73
C THR A 324 18.86 -6.87 -3.70
N ALA A 325 18.26 -6.37 -4.78
CA ALA A 325 17.56 -5.08 -4.82
C ALA A 325 16.32 -5.09 -3.93
N THR A 326 15.51 -6.15 -3.99
CA THR A 326 14.32 -6.33 -3.15
C THR A 326 14.69 -6.45 -1.67
N ASN A 327 15.76 -7.17 -1.34
CA ASN A 327 16.27 -7.27 0.02
C ASN A 327 16.79 -5.94 0.56
N LEU A 328 17.43 -5.11 -0.27
CA LEU A 328 17.88 -3.77 0.11
C LEU A 328 16.71 -2.82 0.37
N ILE A 329 15.66 -2.85 -0.45
CA ILE A 329 14.44 -2.03 -0.26
C ILE A 329 13.75 -2.41 1.05
N ASN A 330 13.60 -3.71 1.32
CA ASN A 330 13.01 -4.21 2.55
C ASN A 330 13.87 -3.84 3.77
N LEU A 331 15.19 -3.92 3.67
CA LEU A 331 16.12 -3.51 4.71
C LEU A 331 15.97 -2.01 5.01
N ARG A 332 15.99 -1.15 4.00
CA ARG A 332 15.79 0.31 4.15
C ARG A 332 14.48 0.64 4.84
N ARG A 333 13.39 -0.01 4.44
CA ARG A 333 12.08 0.16 5.06
C ARG A 333 12.10 -0.24 6.54
N THR A 334 12.71 -1.36 6.86
CA THR A 334 12.80 -1.85 8.24
C THR A 334 13.66 -0.93 9.10
N ILE A 335 14.78 -0.42 8.57
CA ILE A 335 15.64 0.57 9.23
C ILE A 335 14.84 1.85 9.51
N TYR A 336 14.15 2.40 8.51
CA TYR A 336 13.32 3.60 8.66
C TYR A 336 12.26 3.43 9.74
N GLN A 337 11.49 2.34 9.70
CA GLN A 337 10.45 2.05 10.68
C GLN A 337 11.02 1.90 12.09
N THR A 338 12.20 1.28 12.24
CA THR A 338 12.86 1.11 13.53
C THR A 338 13.33 2.43 14.10
N ILE A 339 13.91 3.31 13.27
CA ILE A 339 14.33 4.66 13.66
C ILE A 339 13.12 5.47 14.15
N MET A 340 12.04 5.50 13.35
CA MET A 340 10.86 6.32 13.63
C MET A 340 9.98 5.80 14.78
N SER A 341 10.02 4.49 15.08
CA SER A 341 9.21 3.88 16.15
C SER A 341 9.92 3.78 17.50
N SER A 342 11.22 4.07 17.56
CA SER A 342 12.00 3.92 18.80
C SER A 342 11.90 5.14 19.69
N ALA A 343 11.70 4.95 20.98
CA ALA A 343 11.59 6.03 21.96
C ALA A 343 12.93 6.71 22.30
N GLY A 344 14.07 6.07 21.99
CA GLY A 344 15.41 6.59 22.28
C GLY A 344 16.50 5.99 21.41
N ALA A 345 17.63 6.71 21.28
CA ALA A 345 18.77 6.31 20.46
C ALA A 345 19.41 4.99 20.90
N GLU A 346 19.32 4.64 22.17
CA GLU A 346 19.83 3.38 22.71
C GLU A 346 19.00 2.19 22.27
N GLU A 347 17.68 2.31 22.36
CA GLU A 347 16.73 1.29 21.90
C GLU A 347 16.82 1.09 20.40
N ALA A 348 16.81 2.20 19.63
CA ALA A 348 16.99 2.17 18.18
C ALA A 348 18.28 1.46 17.78
N GLY A 349 19.40 1.83 18.40
CA GLY A 349 20.70 1.21 18.13
C GLY A 349 20.71 -0.29 18.40
N HIS A 350 20.12 -0.73 19.50
CA HIS A 350 20.04 -2.17 19.83
C HIS A 350 19.20 -2.95 18.79
N LYS A 351 18.03 -2.42 18.42
CA LYS A 351 17.16 -3.04 17.42
C LYS A 351 17.83 -3.07 16.02
N LEU A 352 18.46 -1.97 15.61
CA LEU A 352 19.13 -1.87 14.30
C LEU A 352 20.29 -2.86 14.16
N LEU A 353 21.09 -3.04 15.23
CA LEU A 353 22.18 -4.01 15.22
C LEU A 353 21.71 -5.47 15.11
N SER A 354 20.50 -5.79 15.51
CA SER A 354 19.93 -7.12 15.33
C SER A 354 19.35 -7.34 13.92
N ILE A 355 19.05 -6.27 13.19
CA ILE A 355 18.44 -6.30 11.86
C ILE A 355 19.50 -6.27 10.75
N VAL A 356 20.54 -5.43 10.93
CA VAL A 356 21.57 -5.17 9.92
C VAL A 356 22.63 -6.27 9.97
N ARG A 357 22.87 -6.91 8.83
CA ARG A 357 23.89 -7.96 8.68
C ARG A 357 25.24 -7.35 8.36
N PRO A 358 26.36 -8.07 8.66
CA PRO A 358 27.69 -7.65 8.21
C PRO A 358 27.72 -7.40 6.70
N GLY A 359 28.25 -6.25 6.29
CA GLY A 359 28.27 -5.79 4.89
C GLY A 359 27.12 -4.85 4.50
N GLN A 360 26.14 -4.62 5.37
CA GLN A 360 25.01 -3.72 5.14
C GLN A 360 25.10 -2.41 5.94
N GLU A 361 26.21 -2.15 6.61
CA GLU A 361 26.43 -1.00 7.48
C GLU A 361 26.31 0.33 6.73
N ALA A 362 26.76 0.35 5.46
CA ALA A 362 26.66 1.54 4.62
C ALA A 362 25.22 1.97 4.35
N GLU A 363 24.29 1.00 4.22
CA GLU A 363 22.87 1.27 4.02
C GLU A 363 22.23 1.86 5.28
N LEU A 364 22.59 1.36 6.46
CA LEU A 364 22.14 1.93 7.73
C LEU A 364 22.59 3.39 7.88
N CYS A 365 23.87 3.67 7.56
CA CYS A 365 24.39 5.04 7.60
C CYS A 365 23.66 5.95 6.61
N ALA A 366 23.41 5.48 5.38
CA ALA A 366 22.69 6.24 4.37
C ALA A 366 21.25 6.55 4.81
N MET A 367 20.54 5.56 5.35
CA MET A 367 19.16 5.75 5.84
C MET A 367 19.08 6.69 7.05
N LEU A 368 20.05 6.63 7.96
CA LEU A 368 20.07 7.55 9.11
C LEU A 368 20.28 9.00 8.68
N VAL A 369 21.18 9.25 7.73
CA VAL A 369 21.40 10.57 7.15
C VAL A 369 20.13 11.06 6.41
N GLU A 370 19.46 10.17 5.70
CA GLU A 370 18.23 10.51 4.98
C GLU A 370 17.07 10.84 5.93
N CYS A 371 16.87 10.05 7.00
CA CYS A 371 15.90 10.36 8.04
C CYS A 371 16.16 11.73 8.68
N CYS A 372 17.44 12.03 8.95
CA CYS A 372 17.82 13.33 9.51
C CYS A 372 17.50 14.51 8.58
N LYS A 373 17.66 14.34 7.26
CA LYS A 373 17.33 15.39 6.26
C LYS A 373 15.83 15.63 6.16
N GLN A 374 14.99 14.57 6.29
CA GLN A 374 13.54 14.66 6.16
C GLN A 374 12.87 15.29 7.38
N GLU A 375 13.51 15.28 8.53
CA GLU A 375 12.95 15.88 9.75
C GLU A 375 13.09 17.40 9.75
N ARG A 376 11.94 18.09 9.70
CA ARG A 376 11.86 19.56 9.73
C ARG A 376 12.02 20.19 11.13
N ALA A 377 12.00 19.40 12.18
CA ALA A 377 12.04 19.89 13.56
C ALA A 377 13.42 19.71 14.18
N SER A 378 14.03 20.81 14.65
CA SER A 378 15.34 20.84 15.31
C SER A 378 15.43 20.01 16.63
N SER A 379 14.34 19.41 17.09
CA SER A 379 14.29 18.61 18.31
C SER A 379 14.86 17.20 18.17
N ASN A 380 14.84 16.61 16.98
CA ASN A 380 15.23 15.22 16.77
C ASN A 380 16.65 15.03 16.19
N THR A 381 17.32 16.09 15.77
CA THR A 381 18.74 16.01 15.35
C THR A 381 19.63 15.44 16.44
N ARG A 382 19.31 15.73 17.71
CA ARG A 382 20.01 15.15 18.86
C ARG A 382 19.87 13.64 18.95
N PHE A 383 18.68 13.10 18.64
CA PHE A 383 18.43 11.66 18.60
C PHE A 383 19.27 10.97 17.53
N HIS A 384 19.26 11.48 16.29
CA HIS A 384 20.03 10.94 15.17
C HIS A 384 21.54 11.03 15.43
N GLY A 385 22.02 12.16 15.98
CA GLY A 385 23.44 12.34 16.35
C GLY A 385 23.90 11.35 17.44
N GLN A 386 23.07 11.11 18.46
CA GLN A 386 23.38 10.12 19.49
C GLN A 386 23.39 8.68 18.94
N LEU A 387 22.47 8.37 18.03
CA LEU A 387 22.42 7.08 17.36
C LEU A 387 23.63 6.87 16.46
N GLY A 388 24.01 7.86 15.63
CA GLY A 388 25.20 7.83 14.80
C GLY A 388 26.49 7.69 15.62
N GLN A 389 26.62 8.47 16.70
CA GLN A 389 27.76 8.37 17.63
C GLN A 389 27.88 6.95 18.23
N ARG A 390 26.76 6.35 18.64
CA ARG A 390 26.74 4.99 19.17
C ARG A 390 27.22 3.96 18.14
N LEU A 391 26.70 4.02 16.92
CA LEU A 391 27.09 3.12 15.84
C LEU A 391 28.58 3.24 15.52
N CYS A 392 29.13 4.45 15.44
CA CYS A 392 30.56 4.70 15.22
C CYS A 392 31.46 4.14 16.34
N ARG A 393 30.95 4.09 17.59
CA ARG A 393 31.70 3.49 18.72
C ARG A 393 31.74 1.95 18.64
N ILE A 394 30.75 1.33 17.99
CA ILE A 394 30.65 -0.12 17.90
C ILE A 394 31.57 -0.68 16.81
N SER A 395 31.61 -0.03 15.63
CA SER A 395 32.44 -0.52 14.53
C SER A 395 32.97 0.62 13.64
N ARG A 396 34.21 0.47 13.17
CA ARG A 396 34.83 1.38 12.19
C ARG A 396 34.12 1.35 10.83
N ALA A 397 33.38 0.27 10.51
CA ALA A 397 32.60 0.18 9.28
C ALA A 397 31.50 1.25 9.23
N TYR A 398 30.84 1.54 10.35
CA TYR A 398 29.87 2.63 10.44
C TYR A 398 30.55 4.02 10.29
N GLN A 399 31.71 4.22 10.89
CA GLN A 399 32.47 5.45 10.74
C GLN A 399 32.79 5.72 9.27
N ALA A 400 33.36 4.74 8.56
CA ALA A 400 33.65 4.84 7.12
C ALA A 400 32.36 5.04 6.29
N GLY A 401 31.25 4.39 6.67
CA GLY A 401 29.92 4.56 6.06
C GLY A 401 29.40 5.98 6.15
N PHE A 402 29.49 6.61 7.34
CA PHE A 402 29.09 8.01 7.52
C PHE A 402 30.00 8.98 6.77
N GLU A 403 31.33 8.80 6.80
CA GLU A 403 32.29 9.59 6.03
C GLU A 403 31.93 9.58 4.53
N ALA A 404 31.63 8.41 3.97
CA ALA A 404 31.20 8.26 2.58
C ALA A 404 29.84 8.95 2.31
N CYS A 405 28.90 8.90 3.24
CA CYS A 405 27.60 9.57 3.12
C CYS A 405 27.75 11.09 3.14
N PHE A 406 28.55 11.63 4.05
CA PHE A 406 28.83 13.08 4.11
C PHE A 406 29.58 13.58 2.89
N ALA A 407 30.56 12.82 2.37
CA ALA A 407 31.24 13.17 1.13
C ALA A 407 30.26 13.26 -0.05
N ARG A 408 29.31 12.33 -0.17
CA ARG A 408 28.25 12.37 -1.19
C ARG A 408 27.29 13.55 -1.00
N CYS A 409 26.88 13.86 0.24
CA CYS A 409 26.04 15.02 0.52
C CYS A 409 26.78 16.33 0.15
N TYR A 410 28.04 16.44 0.47
CA TYR A 410 28.85 17.61 0.11
C TYR A 410 29.00 17.77 -1.40
N ALA A 411 29.29 16.70 -2.13
CA ALA A 411 29.36 16.73 -3.59
C ALA A 411 28.02 17.12 -4.25
N ALA A 412 26.90 16.79 -3.62
CA ALA A 412 25.55 17.12 -4.10
C ALA A 412 24.98 18.41 -3.49
N ALA A 413 25.77 19.18 -2.72
CA ALA A 413 25.29 20.33 -1.94
C ALA A 413 24.57 21.39 -2.79
N HIS A 414 24.94 21.54 -4.07
CA HIS A 414 24.30 22.47 -5.01
C HIS A 414 22.87 22.03 -5.45
N ARG A 415 22.46 20.80 -5.13
CA ARG A 415 21.13 20.22 -5.47
C ARG A 415 20.26 19.97 -4.24
N ILE A 416 20.81 20.14 -3.05
CA ILE A 416 20.15 19.87 -1.77
C ILE A 416 19.71 21.20 -1.16
N GLY A 417 18.51 21.23 -0.55
CA GLY A 417 17.99 22.42 0.13
C GLY A 417 18.84 22.84 1.33
N THR A 418 18.85 24.13 1.65
CA THR A 418 19.66 24.67 2.76
C THR A 418 19.31 24.07 4.11
N ASP A 419 18.06 23.72 4.34
CA ASP A 419 17.60 23.14 5.61
C ASP A 419 18.00 21.67 5.74
N GLU A 420 17.96 20.92 4.65
CA GLU A 420 18.46 19.55 4.57
C GLU A 420 19.97 19.46 4.78
N LEU A 421 20.73 20.43 4.22
CA LEU A 421 22.17 20.53 4.45
C LEU A 421 22.50 20.85 5.91
N ARG A 422 21.73 21.74 6.55
CA ARG A 422 21.89 22.03 7.98
C ARG A 422 21.60 20.82 8.84
N ALA A 423 20.53 20.07 8.51
CA ALA A 423 20.19 18.85 9.22
C ALA A 423 21.27 17.78 9.08
N ALA A 424 21.78 17.55 7.86
CA ALA A 424 22.89 16.63 7.63
C ALA A 424 24.20 17.06 8.31
N ALA A 425 24.49 18.36 8.39
CA ALA A 425 25.67 18.89 9.09
C ALA A 425 25.53 18.86 10.62
N GLY A 426 24.31 18.79 11.15
CA GLY A 426 24.03 18.65 12.58
C GLY A 426 24.06 17.22 13.12
N LEU A 427 24.14 16.23 12.24
CA LEU A 427 24.25 14.82 12.56
C LEU A 427 25.66 14.46 13.03
#